data_133f998d316bf12a7b1d33fdefbceef7
#
_entry.id   133f998d316bf12a7b1d33fdefbceef7
#
_cell.length_a   1.000
_cell.length_b   1.000
_cell.length_c   1.000
_cell.angle_alpha   90.00
_cell.angle_beta   90.00
_cell.angle_gamma   90.00
#
_symmetry.space_group_name_H-M   'P 1'
#
loop_
_entity.id
_entity.type
_entity.pdbx_description
1 polymer ?
#
loop_
_entity_poly.entity_id
_entity_poly.type
_entity_poly.pdbx_seq_one_letter_code
_entity_poly.pdbx_strand_id
1 'polypeptide(L)'
;MGKPTGFLEYKRVDNSSCAPEERIKNFNEFHPPLSPEERRLQGARCMNCGVPFCQSALQLKGMVTGCPLHNLIPEWNDEVFHGNYSQALSRLRKTSSFPEFTGRVCPALCEKACVCGMNDDPVTIRDNELFIIETGFAEGNMKPRIPAVRTEKKVAVVGAGPAGLAAADQLNQRGHHVTVFEREDRVGGLLMYGIPNMKLDKSIVQRRVDLMTAEGIEFVTGANIGADIPAQKLLEEYDAVILCCGSKRARDLNGEGRQAEGIYFAVDFLTRATKHLLDGTPWVSAKDKKVIIVGGGDTGNDCVGTCIRQGCASVTQIEMMPKAPDERTPSNPWPEWPKVCKTDYGQEEAIYCFGHDPRIYETTIKEFLTDDKNQLTGVKTVKLSFKDGKMTEIEGSEQILEADLLLIAAGFTGCESYVSDAFQLDLTPRGVAATAPSSYKTNTEKVFAAGDMHRGQSLVVWAIAEGRACAREVDEYLMGYTNM
;
A
#
# COMPACT_ATOMS: atom_id res chain seq x y z
N MET A 1 21.05 17.78 -16.40
CA MET A 1 19.95 18.70 -16.01
C MET A 1 18.93 18.69 -17.13
N GLY A 2 17.68 18.33 -16.83
CA GLY A 2 16.60 18.36 -17.80
C GLY A 2 16.54 19.72 -18.52
N LYS A 3 15.45 20.12 -19.06
CA LYS A 3 15.33 21.45 -19.66
C LYS A 3 15.11 22.46 -18.53
N PRO A 4 16.01 23.47 -18.30
CA PRO A 4 15.86 24.39 -17.17
C PRO A 4 14.54 25.17 -17.12
N THR A 5 13.89 25.36 -18.28
CA THR A 5 12.62 26.04 -18.46
C THR A 5 11.46 25.10 -18.76
N GLY A 6 11.68 23.79 -18.72
CA GLY A 6 10.68 22.80 -19.14
C GLY A 6 9.35 22.89 -18.35
N PHE A 7 9.40 23.22 -17.06
CA PHE A 7 8.21 23.43 -16.25
C PHE A 7 7.36 24.66 -16.66
N LEU A 8 7.96 25.62 -17.37
CA LEU A 8 7.26 26.79 -17.95
C LEU A 8 6.70 26.52 -19.33
N GLU A 9 7.28 25.56 -20.06
CA GLU A 9 6.97 25.31 -21.46
C GLU A 9 5.96 24.17 -21.64
N TYR A 10 6.04 23.15 -20.78
CA TYR A 10 5.21 21.95 -20.87
C TYR A 10 4.23 21.88 -19.71
N LYS A 11 2.96 21.66 -20.02
CA LYS A 11 1.94 21.39 -19.00
C LYS A 11 2.11 19.99 -18.42
N ARG A 12 1.63 19.77 -17.19
CA ARG A 12 1.50 18.45 -16.62
C ARG A 12 0.49 17.62 -17.43
N VAL A 13 0.91 16.41 -17.77
CA VAL A 13 0.04 15.39 -18.38
C VAL A 13 0.30 14.08 -17.63
N ASP A 14 -0.70 13.62 -16.92
CA ASP A 14 -0.68 12.31 -16.24
C ASP A 14 -0.94 11.18 -17.25
N ASN A 15 -0.68 9.93 -16.85
CA ASN A 15 -1.20 8.78 -17.59
C ASN A 15 -2.72 8.94 -17.72
N SER A 16 -3.25 8.64 -18.91
CA SER A 16 -4.68 8.75 -19.12
C SER A 16 -5.44 7.76 -18.21
N SER A 17 -6.72 8.03 -18.01
CA SER A 17 -7.61 7.10 -17.30
C SER A 17 -8.74 6.72 -18.25
N CYS A 18 -9.01 5.42 -18.38
CA CYS A 18 -10.20 4.96 -19.09
C CYS A 18 -11.46 5.56 -18.45
N ALA A 19 -12.43 5.92 -19.27
CA ALA A 19 -13.70 6.46 -18.77
C ALA A 19 -14.38 5.46 -17.82
N PRO A 20 -15.11 5.92 -16.78
CA PRO A 20 -15.81 5.04 -15.86
C PRO A 20 -16.68 3.99 -16.55
N GLU A 21 -17.38 4.38 -17.61
CA GLU A 21 -18.22 3.49 -18.44
C GLU A 21 -17.45 2.28 -19.00
N GLU A 22 -16.19 2.45 -19.35
CA GLU A 22 -15.36 1.37 -19.89
C GLU A 22 -14.67 0.55 -18.82
N ARG A 23 -14.10 1.22 -17.81
CA ARG A 23 -13.27 0.57 -16.81
C ARG A 23 -14.05 -0.29 -15.80
N ILE A 24 -15.33 -0.01 -15.60
CA ILE A 24 -16.20 -0.83 -14.71
C ILE A 24 -16.55 -2.20 -15.30
N LYS A 25 -16.33 -2.43 -16.60
CA LYS A 25 -16.69 -3.69 -17.28
C LYS A 25 -15.76 -4.86 -16.98
N ASN A 26 -14.61 -4.59 -16.36
CA ASN A 26 -13.59 -5.60 -16.07
C ASN A 26 -12.71 -5.20 -14.86
N PHE A 27 -11.77 -6.07 -14.51
CA PHE A 27 -10.81 -5.84 -13.40
C PHE A 27 -9.38 -5.57 -13.91
N ASN A 28 -9.22 -5.09 -15.15
CA ASN A 28 -7.90 -4.73 -15.69
C ASN A 28 -7.44 -3.35 -15.19
N GLU A 29 -6.13 -3.11 -15.19
CA GLU A 29 -5.58 -1.77 -14.98
C GLU A 29 -6.16 -0.80 -16.03
N PHE A 30 -6.47 0.43 -15.61
CA PHE A 30 -7.21 1.38 -16.45
C PHE A 30 -6.46 2.72 -16.66
N HIS A 31 -5.15 2.74 -16.42
CA HIS A 31 -4.28 3.88 -16.68
C HIS A 31 -3.30 3.59 -17.83
N PRO A 32 -3.72 3.74 -19.09
CA PRO A 32 -2.83 3.60 -20.24
C PRO A 32 -1.66 4.59 -20.13
N PRO A 33 -0.41 4.15 -20.38
CA PRO A 33 0.76 5.02 -20.30
C PRO A 33 0.78 6.04 -21.44
N LEU A 34 1.44 7.17 -21.21
CA LEU A 34 1.81 8.11 -22.27
C LEU A 34 2.83 7.46 -23.22
N SER A 35 2.90 7.99 -24.46
CA SER A 35 3.98 7.66 -25.39
C SER A 35 5.36 8.03 -24.81
N PRO A 36 6.45 7.38 -25.26
CA PRO A 36 7.79 7.75 -24.83
C PRO A 36 8.14 9.23 -25.07
N GLU A 37 7.67 9.81 -26.16
CA GLU A 37 7.88 11.22 -26.52
C GLU A 37 7.18 12.14 -25.52
N GLU A 38 5.92 11.89 -25.22
CA GLU A 38 5.16 12.65 -24.22
C GLU A 38 5.77 12.49 -22.83
N ARG A 39 6.21 11.29 -22.47
CA ARG A 39 6.85 11.02 -21.17
C ARG A 39 8.18 11.78 -21.01
N ARG A 40 8.97 11.93 -22.08
CA ARG A 40 10.18 12.76 -22.08
C ARG A 40 9.85 14.22 -21.72
N LEU A 41 8.77 14.78 -22.26
CA LEU A 41 8.34 16.15 -21.92
C LEU A 41 7.95 16.28 -20.45
N GLN A 42 7.36 15.23 -19.85
CA GLN A 42 7.07 15.21 -18.41
C GLN A 42 8.35 15.16 -17.56
N GLY A 43 9.37 14.41 -17.97
CA GLY A 43 10.70 14.44 -17.36
C GLY A 43 11.35 15.82 -17.41
N ALA A 44 11.17 16.56 -18.54
CA ALA A 44 11.68 17.91 -18.72
C ALA A 44 11.11 18.93 -17.72
N ARG A 45 9.94 18.68 -17.13
CA ARG A 45 9.33 19.56 -16.12
C ARG A 45 10.12 19.63 -14.80
N CYS A 46 11.04 18.70 -14.56
CA CYS A 46 11.86 18.71 -13.36
C CYS A 46 12.90 19.84 -13.39
N MET A 47 12.80 20.77 -12.45
CA MET A 47 13.74 21.91 -12.31
C MET A 47 15.12 21.51 -11.80
N ASN A 48 15.33 20.26 -11.38
CA ASN A 48 16.54 19.81 -10.71
C ASN A 48 16.93 20.73 -9.54
N CYS A 49 16.02 20.90 -8.59
CA CYS A 49 16.18 21.83 -7.46
C CYS A 49 17.44 21.51 -6.65
N GLY A 50 18.18 22.54 -6.20
CA GLY A 50 19.33 22.37 -5.30
C GLY A 50 18.93 21.75 -3.94
N VAL A 51 17.70 21.95 -3.50
CA VAL A 51 17.11 21.28 -2.32
C VAL A 51 15.80 20.61 -2.77
N PRO A 52 15.86 19.35 -3.25
CA PRO A 52 14.71 18.66 -3.79
C PRO A 52 13.82 18.07 -2.67
N PHE A 53 12.77 18.79 -2.28
CA PHE A 53 11.81 18.31 -1.26
C PHE A 53 11.16 16.98 -1.62
N CYS A 54 11.04 16.66 -2.91
CA CYS A 54 10.53 15.38 -3.37
C CYS A 54 11.31 14.15 -2.85
N GLN A 55 12.59 14.32 -2.49
CA GLN A 55 13.49 13.28 -1.94
C GLN A 55 13.60 13.32 -0.41
N SER A 56 12.99 14.30 0.27
CA SER A 56 13.41 14.70 1.62
C SER A 56 12.98 13.73 2.72
N ALA A 57 11.85 13.07 2.59
CA ALA A 57 11.21 12.29 3.67
C ALA A 57 11.06 13.08 4.98
N LEU A 58 10.88 14.40 4.92
CA LEU A 58 10.74 15.25 6.10
C LEU A 58 9.44 14.95 6.84
N GLN A 59 9.50 14.89 8.16
CA GLN A 59 8.32 14.76 9.00
C GLN A 59 7.85 16.15 9.43
N LEU A 60 6.65 16.53 8.99
CA LEU A 60 6.01 17.81 9.31
C LEU A 60 4.64 17.53 9.98
N LYS A 61 4.45 18.05 11.19
CA LYS A 61 3.21 17.86 11.97
C LYS A 61 2.72 16.41 12.04
N GLY A 62 3.66 15.45 12.20
CA GLY A 62 3.35 14.02 12.28
C GLY A 62 3.11 13.31 10.95
N MET A 63 3.15 14.03 9.83
CA MET A 63 3.03 13.47 8.47
C MET A 63 4.35 13.62 7.73
N VAL A 64 4.66 12.64 6.87
CA VAL A 64 5.87 12.71 6.04
C VAL A 64 5.56 13.37 4.70
N THR A 65 6.48 14.20 4.23
CA THR A 65 6.50 14.80 2.89
C THR A 65 7.76 14.39 2.13
N GLY A 66 7.66 14.24 0.83
CA GLY A 66 8.74 13.67 0.01
C GLY A 66 8.83 12.15 0.08
N CYS A 67 9.73 11.57 -0.71
CA CYS A 67 9.87 10.12 -0.86
C CYS A 67 10.61 9.49 0.33
N PRO A 68 10.01 8.54 1.08
CA PRO A 68 10.67 7.81 2.15
C PRO A 68 11.88 6.95 1.72
N LEU A 69 11.97 6.61 0.43
CA LEU A 69 13.11 5.91 -0.15
C LEU A 69 14.25 6.86 -0.55
N HIS A 70 14.07 8.17 -0.41
CA HIS A 70 15.01 9.18 -0.91
C HIS A 70 15.37 8.98 -2.38
N ASN A 71 14.36 8.64 -3.22
CA ASN A 71 14.55 8.35 -4.63
C ASN A 71 15.25 9.50 -5.35
N LEU A 72 16.22 9.18 -6.23
CA LEU A 72 17.03 10.13 -6.98
C LEU A 72 16.22 10.79 -8.11
N ILE A 73 15.11 11.43 -7.73
CA ILE A 73 14.04 11.91 -8.63
C ILE A 73 14.56 12.91 -9.68
N PRO A 74 15.35 13.93 -9.33
CA PRO A 74 15.89 14.85 -10.34
C PRO A 74 16.80 14.15 -11.35
N GLU A 75 17.64 13.21 -10.89
CA GLU A 75 18.61 12.51 -11.75
C GLU A 75 17.90 11.65 -12.80
N TRP A 76 16.95 10.80 -12.38
CA TRP A 76 16.29 9.95 -13.36
C TRP A 76 15.26 10.69 -14.23
N ASN A 77 14.68 11.81 -13.80
CA ASN A 77 13.89 12.68 -14.68
C ASN A 77 14.72 13.32 -15.78
N ASP A 78 15.97 13.70 -15.47
CA ASP A 78 16.93 14.19 -16.47
C ASP A 78 17.20 13.12 -17.55
N GLU A 79 17.47 11.89 -17.12
CA GLU A 79 17.70 10.76 -18.03
C GLU A 79 16.48 10.43 -18.87
N VAL A 80 15.25 10.51 -18.29
CA VAL A 80 13.99 10.34 -19.04
C VAL A 80 13.86 11.40 -20.14
N PHE A 81 14.13 12.67 -19.83
CA PHE A 81 14.08 13.75 -20.80
C PHE A 81 15.03 13.51 -21.97
N HIS A 82 16.25 13.04 -21.71
CA HIS A 82 17.23 12.76 -22.76
C HIS A 82 16.99 11.43 -23.49
N GLY A 83 16.03 10.60 -23.06
CA GLY A 83 15.76 9.28 -23.66
C GLY A 83 16.76 8.21 -23.21
N ASN A 84 17.51 8.43 -22.15
CA ASN A 84 18.51 7.51 -21.60
C ASN A 84 17.87 6.53 -20.60
N TYR A 85 16.89 5.72 -21.02
CA TYR A 85 16.03 4.94 -20.12
C TYR A 85 16.80 3.91 -19.28
N SER A 86 17.87 3.28 -19.82
CA SER A 86 18.73 2.37 -19.05
C SER A 86 19.45 3.09 -17.92
N GLN A 87 19.85 4.35 -18.12
CA GLN A 87 20.49 5.19 -17.08
C GLN A 87 19.44 5.61 -16.03
N ALA A 88 18.25 6.01 -16.48
CA ALA A 88 17.14 6.30 -15.58
C ALA A 88 16.82 5.10 -14.68
N LEU A 89 16.73 3.89 -15.24
CA LEU A 89 16.54 2.65 -14.49
C LEU A 89 17.67 2.41 -13.48
N SER A 90 18.92 2.61 -13.88
CA SER A 90 20.07 2.47 -12.98
C SER A 90 19.97 3.41 -11.77
N ARG A 91 19.55 4.68 -11.99
CA ARG A 91 19.34 5.65 -10.91
C ARG A 91 18.19 5.26 -9.99
N LEU A 92 17.06 4.87 -10.57
CA LEU A 92 15.86 4.50 -9.83
C LEU A 92 16.10 3.28 -8.92
N ARG A 93 16.77 2.24 -9.44
CA ARG A 93 17.03 1.00 -8.70
C ARG A 93 18.07 1.12 -7.57
N LYS A 94 18.78 2.23 -7.46
CA LYS A 94 19.67 2.47 -6.30
C LYS A 94 18.90 2.59 -5.00
N THR A 95 17.75 3.23 -5.04
CA THR A 95 16.96 3.55 -3.85
C THR A 95 15.62 2.83 -3.79
N SER A 96 15.03 2.42 -4.92
CA SER A 96 13.77 1.70 -4.99
C SER A 96 13.98 0.25 -5.41
N SER A 97 13.51 -0.70 -4.59
CA SER A 97 13.53 -2.14 -4.94
C SER A 97 12.41 -2.50 -5.92
N PHE A 98 11.24 -1.87 -5.81
CA PHE A 98 10.02 -2.25 -6.53
C PHE A 98 9.26 -1.06 -7.13
N PRO A 99 9.85 -0.35 -8.11
CA PRO A 99 9.20 0.80 -8.74
C PRO A 99 7.88 0.46 -9.44
N GLU A 100 7.71 -0.77 -9.91
CA GLU A 100 6.47 -1.24 -10.52
C GLU A 100 5.29 -1.27 -9.54
N PHE A 101 5.55 -1.43 -8.23
CA PHE A 101 4.52 -1.37 -7.22
C PHE A 101 4.28 0.07 -6.77
N THR A 102 5.33 0.82 -6.44
CA THR A 102 5.20 2.22 -6.03
C THR A 102 4.63 3.10 -7.13
N GLY A 103 5.01 2.87 -8.38
CA GLY A 103 4.48 3.58 -9.54
C GLY A 103 2.96 3.39 -9.75
N ARG A 104 2.39 2.28 -9.25
CA ARG A 104 0.95 1.99 -9.35
C ARG A 104 0.16 2.40 -8.10
N VAL A 105 0.69 2.11 -6.90
CA VAL A 105 -0.13 2.18 -5.68
C VAL A 105 0.38 3.14 -4.62
N CYS A 106 1.52 3.82 -4.82
CA CYS A 106 1.97 4.87 -3.92
C CYS A 106 1.13 6.15 -4.11
N PRO A 107 0.70 6.82 -3.02
CA PRO A 107 -0.03 8.09 -3.13
C PRO A 107 0.84 9.27 -3.59
N ALA A 108 2.11 9.03 -3.92
CA ALA A 108 3.06 10.00 -4.46
C ALA A 108 3.37 11.18 -3.51
N LEU A 109 3.84 10.87 -2.29
CA LEU A 109 4.33 11.87 -1.33
C LEU A 109 5.35 12.84 -1.97
N CYS A 110 6.16 12.33 -2.89
CA CYS A 110 7.15 13.10 -3.65
C CYS A 110 6.51 14.19 -4.53
N GLU A 111 5.39 13.92 -5.19
CA GLU A 111 4.67 14.91 -5.99
C GLU A 111 4.07 16.01 -5.11
N LYS A 112 3.52 15.65 -3.94
CA LYS A 112 2.94 16.62 -3.01
C LYS A 112 3.98 17.54 -2.38
N ALA A 113 5.24 17.13 -2.37
CA ALA A 113 6.41 17.91 -1.93
C ALA A 113 7.20 18.56 -3.08
N CYS A 114 6.84 18.32 -4.33
CA CYS A 114 7.55 18.89 -5.48
C CYS A 114 7.50 20.41 -5.45
N VAL A 115 8.64 21.08 -5.62
CA VAL A 115 8.75 22.55 -5.59
C VAL A 115 7.96 23.20 -6.71
N CYS A 116 7.81 22.56 -7.89
CA CYS A 116 6.91 23.04 -8.94
C CYS A 116 5.49 23.23 -8.45
N GLY A 117 5.03 22.38 -7.52
CA GLY A 117 3.68 22.45 -6.94
C GLY A 117 3.40 23.66 -6.04
N MET A 118 4.37 24.56 -5.85
CA MET A 118 4.15 25.85 -5.16
C MET A 118 3.43 26.87 -6.03
N ASN A 119 3.66 26.84 -7.32
CA ASN A 119 3.20 27.88 -8.26
C ASN A 119 2.42 27.30 -9.45
N ASP A 120 2.57 25.99 -9.73
CA ASP A 120 1.96 25.29 -10.84
C ASP A 120 1.79 23.80 -10.46
N ASP A 121 1.44 22.94 -11.40
CA ASP A 121 1.34 21.51 -11.18
C ASP A 121 2.70 20.86 -10.89
N PRO A 122 2.78 19.93 -9.93
CA PRO A 122 4.02 19.19 -9.68
C PRO A 122 4.41 18.31 -10.87
N VAL A 123 5.65 17.85 -10.89
CA VAL A 123 6.13 16.85 -11.87
C VAL A 123 5.38 15.52 -11.67
N THR A 124 5.07 14.81 -12.76
CA THR A 124 4.43 13.47 -12.74
C THR A 124 5.42 12.39 -12.30
N ILE A 125 5.89 12.48 -11.05
CA ILE A 125 7.01 11.67 -10.55
C ILE A 125 6.65 10.19 -10.54
N ARG A 126 5.46 9.84 -10.04
CA ARG A 126 4.99 8.46 -9.96
C ARG A 126 4.86 7.80 -11.34
N ASP A 127 4.28 8.52 -12.28
CA ASP A 127 4.10 8.00 -13.64
C ASP A 127 5.42 7.88 -14.40
N ASN A 128 6.38 8.80 -14.15
CA ASN A 128 7.73 8.71 -14.70
C ASN A 128 8.48 7.51 -14.12
N GLU A 129 8.35 7.26 -12.80
CA GLU A 129 8.89 6.07 -12.13
C GLU A 129 8.35 4.78 -12.75
N LEU A 130 7.03 4.71 -12.95
CA LEU A 130 6.37 3.57 -13.58
C LEU A 130 6.86 3.35 -15.01
N PHE A 131 6.97 4.41 -15.82
CA PHE A 131 7.49 4.33 -17.17
C PHE A 131 8.92 3.78 -17.22
N ILE A 132 9.80 4.23 -16.35
CA ILE A 132 11.20 3.76 -16.30
C ILE A 132 11.27 2.25 -16.06
N ILE A 133 10.53 1.75 -15.07
CA ILE A 133 10.59 0.33 -14.73
C ILE A 133 9.93 -0.55 -15.77
N GLU A 134 8.77 -0.15 -16.31
CA GLU A 134 8.09 -0.94 -17.34
C GLU A 134 8.89 -0.96 -18.65
N THR A 135 9.51 0.15 -19.04
CA THR A 135 10.47 0.17 -20.15
C THR A 135 11.65 -0.76 -19.88
N GLY A 136 12.17 -0.77 -18.65
CA GLY A 136 13.25 -1.67 -18.25
C GLY A 136 12.90 -3.15 -18.40
N PHE A 137 11.67 -3.55 -18.07
CA PHE A 137 11.18 -4.90 -18.31
C PHE A 137 10.97 -5.19 -19.81
N ALA A 138 10.33 -4.27 -20.52
CA ALA A 138 10.03 -4.44 -21.95
C ALA A 138 11.30 -4.57 -22.81
N GLU A 139 12.35 -3.82 -22.50
CA GLU A 139 13.64 -3.86 -23.19
C GLU A 139 14.57 -5.00 -22.70
N GLY A 140 14.15 -5.81 -21.71
CA GLY A 140 14.96 -6.89 -21.13
C GLY A 140 16.15 -6.40 -20.31
N ASN A 141 16.12 -5.14 -19.81
CA ASN A 141 17.14 -4.57 -18.93
C ASN A 141 16.96 -5.02 -17.46
N MET A 142 15.79 -5.54 -17.12
CA MET A 142 15.50 -6.13 -15.81
C MET A 142 15.95 -7.61 -15.78
N LYS A 143 17.24 -7.81 -15.56
CA LYS A 143 17.86 -9.14 -15.46
C LYS A 143 18.08 -9.55 -13.99
N PRO A 144 18.09 -10.86 -13.68
CA PRO A 144 18.46 -11.36 -12.35
C PRO A 144 19.85 -10.86 -11.91
N ARG A 145 19.94 -10.34 -10.70
CA ARG A 145 21.20 -9.89 -10.08
C ARG A 145 21.70 -10.95 -9.13
N ILE A 146 22.43 -11.93 -9.67
CA ILE A 146 23.00 -13.01 -8.88
C ILE A 146 24.28 -12.49 -8.24
N PRO A 147 24.43 -12.55 -6.88
CA PRO A 147 25.64 -12.13 -6.22
C PRO A 147 26.82 -13.01 -6.63
N ALA A 148 27.96 -12.39 -6.93
CA ALA A 148 29.17 -13.09 -7.36
C ALA A 148 29.76 -13.98 -6.24
N VAL A 149 29.52 -13.62 -4.98
CA VAL A 149 29.99 -14.35 -3.79
C VAL A 149 28.80 -14.53 -2.85
N ARG A 150 28.58 -15.77 -2.42
CA ARG A 150 27.63 -16.11 -1.36
C ARG A 150 28.34 -16.15 -0.01
N THR A 151 27.65 -15.66 1.03
CA THR A 151 28.08 -15.87 2.41
C THR A 151 27.55 -17.21 2.93
N GLU A 152 28.08 -17.68 4.05
CA GLU A 152 27.54 -18.86 4.74
C GLU A 152 26.27 -18.53 5.58
N LYS A 153 25.83 -17.26 5.59
CA LYS A 153 24.74 -16.80 6.44
C LYS A 153 23.39 -17.10 5.84
N LYS A 154 22.49 -17.62 6.68
CA LYS A 154 21.10 -17.95 6.34
C LYS A 154 20.14 -16.98 7.05
N VAL A 155 19.23 -16.38 6.32
CA VAL A 155 18.23 -15.45 6.86
C VAL A 155 16.83 -15.95 6.51
N ALA A 156 15.97 -16.07 7.53
CA ALA A 156 14.55 -16.30 7.35
C ALA A 156 13.81 -14.97 7.34
N VAL A 157 12.94 -14.76 6.36
CA VAL A 157 12.01 -13.62 6.30
C VAL A 157 10.59 -14.19 6.43
N VAL A 158 9.85 -13.77 7.44
CA VAL A 158 8.48 -14.21 7.69
C VAL A 158 7.49 -13.14 7.22
N GLY A 159 6.75 -13.46 6.17
CA GLY A 159 5.84 -12.57 5.47
C GLY A 159 6.43 -12.02 4.17
N ALA A 160 5.80 -12.36 3.06
CA ALA A 160 6.20 -11.99 1.70
C ALA A 160 5.50 -10.73 1.17
N GLY A 161 5.12 -9.80 2.07
CA GLY A 161 4.64 -8.47 1.70
C GLY A 161 5.80 -7.55 1.27
N PRO A 162 5.52 -6.28 0.90
CA PRO A 162 6.53 -5.38 0.36
C PRO A 162 7.75 -5.17 1.27
N ALA A 163 7.59 -5.20 2.60
CA ALA A 163 8.70 -5.09 3.54
C ALA A 163 9.60 -6.33 3.50
N GLY A 164 9.00 -7.53 3.56
CA GLY A 164 9.75 -8.79 3.51
C GLY A 164 10.45 -8.98 2.17
N LEU A 165 9.77 -8.67 1.07
CA LEU A 165 10.39 -8.70 -0.27
C LEU A 165 11.58 -7.74 -0.36
N ALA A 166 11.46 -6.51 0.20
CA ALA A 166 12.56 -5.54 0.17
C ALA A 166 13.74 -5.97 1.03
N ALA A 167 13.50 -6.57 2.20
CA ALA A 167 14.55 -7.13 3.03
C ALA A 167 15.24 -8.31 2.32
N ALA A 168 14.46 -9.21 1.72
CA ALA A 168 15.00 -10.36 0.98
C ALA A 168 15.83 -9.93 -0.24
N ASP A 169 15.35 -8.94 -1.03
CA ASP A 169 16.09 -8.37 -2.17
C ASP A 169 17.47 -7.85 -1.74
N GLN A 170 17.53 -7.04 -0.69
CA GLN A 170 18.79 -6.45 -0.22
C GLN A 170 19.76 -7.49 0.34
N LEU A 171 19.30 -8.40 1.19
CA LEU A 171 20.14 -9.44 1.79
C LEU A 171 20.65 -10.45 0.76
N ASN A 172 19.80 -10.82 -0.21
CA ASN A 172 20.23 -11.68 -1.30
C ASN A 172 21.31 -11.01 -2.16
N GLN A 173 21.15 -9.72 -2.50
CA GLN A 173 22.18 -8.96 -3.24
C GLN A 173 23.50 -8.86 -2.45
N ARG A 174 23.43 -8.80 -1.13
CA ARG A 174 24.60 -8.81 -0.24
C ARG A 174 25.31 -10.16 -0.25
N GLY A 175 24.63 -11.20 -0.68
CA GLY A 175 25.15 -12.58 -0.80
C GLY A 175 24.64 -13.56 0.26
N HIS A 176 23.74 -13.16 1.15
CA HIS A 176 23.16 -14.07 2.12
C HIS A 176 22.19 -15.07 1.45
N HIS A 177 22.03 -16.25 2.05
CA HIS A 177 20.99 -17.21 1.66
C HIS A 177 19.69 -16.79 2.33
N VAL A 178 18.67 -16.47 1.53
CA VAL A 178 17.40 -15.93 2.03
C VAL A 178 16.26 -16.86 1.67
N THR A 179 15.51 -17.28 2.69
CA THR A 179 14.25 -18.01 2.55
C THR A 179 13.11 -17.13 3.06
N VAL A 180 12.10 -16.90 2.23
CA VAL A 180 10.90 -16.10 2.55
C VAL A 180 9.73 -17.04 2.79
N PHE A 181 9.16 -17.00 3.98
CA PHE A 181 7.99 -17.79 4.37
C PHE A 181 6.72 -16.95 4.24
N GLU A 182 5.73 -17.45 3.53
CA GLU A 182 4.43 -16.82 3.34
C GLU A 182 3.31 -17.78 3.72
N ARG A 183 2.39 -17.33 4.56
CA ARG A 183 1.25 -18.16 4.99
C ARG A 183 0.21 -18.38 3.90
N GLU A 184 0.07 -17.41 3.00
CA GLU A 184 -0.84 -17.52 1.86
C GLU A 184 -0.25 -18.41 0.76
N ASP A 185 -1.10 -18.78 -0.20
CA ASP A 185 -0.74 -19.58 -1.36
C ASP A 185 0.12 -18.84 -2.39
N ARG A 186 0.19 -17.51 -2.31
CA ARG A 186 0.96 -16.65 -3.22
C ARG A 186 1.69 -15.54 -2.47
N VAL A 187 2.85 -15.19 -2.99
CA VAL A 187 3.73 -14.12 -2.52
C VAL A 187 3.14 -12.76 -2.87
N GLY A 188 3.36 -11.75 -2.01
CA GLY A 188 2.99 -10.36 -2.27
C GLY A 188 2.24 -9.67 -1.12
N GLY A 189 1.72 -10.41 -0.15
CA GLY A 189 0.95 -9.86 0.95
C GLY A 189 -0.23 -9.02 0.45
N LEU A 190 -0.36 -7.76 0.90
CA LEU A 190 -1.43 -6.87 0.43
C LEU A 190 -1.32 -6.47 -1.04
N LEU A 191 -0.13 -6.52 -1.66
CA LEU A 191 0.03 -6.32 -3.12
C LEU A 191 -0.71 -7.41 -3.91
N MET A 192 -0.72 -8.63 -3.40
CA MET A 192 -1.43 -9.75 -4.00
C MET A 192 -2.91 -9.74 -3.60
N TYR A 193 -3.23 -9.66 -2.31
CA TYR A 193 -4.56 -9.95 -1.80
C TYR A 193 -5.32 -8.79 -1.15
N GLY A 194 -4.70 -7.62 -0.94
CA GLY A 194 -5.38 -6.45 -0.37
C GLY A 194 -5.75 -5.40 -1.42
N ILE A 195 -4.90 -5.23 -2.43
CA ILE A 195 -5.08 -4.27 -3.52
C ILE A 195 -5.82 -4.97 -4.66
N PRO A 196 -6.92 -4.42 -5.20
CA PRO A 196 -7.65 -5.07 -6.30
C PRO A 196 -6.85 -5.06 -7.61
N ASN A 197 -7.17 -6.02 -8.50
CA ASN A 197 -6.44 -6.22 -9.75
C ASN A 197 -6.45 -4.99 -10.66
N MET A 198 -7.54 -4.21 -10.67
CA MET A 198 -7.64 -2.99 -11.47
C MET A 198 -6.70 -1.85 -11.02
N LYS A 199 -6.09 -1.94 -9.83
CA LYS A 199 -5.03 -1.01 -9.39
C LYS A 199 -3.62 -1.59 -9.55
N LEU A 200 -3.50 -2.90 -9.44
CA LEU A 200 -2.23 -3.62 -9.57
C LEU A 200 -2.51 -5.01 -10.11
N ASP A 201 -2.21 -5.24 -11.37
CA ASP A 201 -2.32 -6.55 -12.01
C ASP A 201 -1.42 -7.57 -11.31
N LYS A 202 -1.96 -8.74 -10.98
CA LYS A 202 -1.25 -9.75 -10.20
C LYS A 202 -0.10 -10.40 -10.96
N SER A 203 -0.12 -10.35 -12.28
CA SER A 203 1.01 -10.76 -13.12
C SER A 203 2.27 -9.91 -12.88
N ILE A 204 2.09 -8.63 -12.52
CA ILE A 204 3.21 -7.74 -12.16
C ILE A 204 3.89 -8.19 -10.86
N VAL A 205 3.08 -8.63 -9.88
CA VAL A 205 3.62 -9.20 -8.63
C VAL A 205 4.36 -10.50 -8.94
N GLN A 206 3.75 -11.40 -9.71
CA GLN A 206 4.37 -12.67 -10.10
C GLN A 206 5.66 -12.45 -10.88
N ARG A 207 5.68 -11.55 -11.87
CA ARG A 207 6.89 -11.18 -12.63
C ARG A 207 8.06 -10.79 -11.71
N ARG A 208 7.79 -10.05 -10.63
CA ARG A 208 8.82 -9.70 -9.65
C ARG A 208 9.28 -10.89 -8.85
N VAL A 209 8.37 -11.74 -8.42
CA VAL A 209 8.69 -12.99 -7.67
C VAL A 209 9.55 -13.92 -8.51
N ASP A 210 9.21 -14.09 -9.80
CA ASP A 210 9.99 -14.91 -10.72
C ASP A 210 11.42 -14.38 -10.88
N LEU A 211 11.58 -13.05 -10.99
CA LEU A 211 12.90 -12.43 -11.05
C LEU A 211 13.70 -12.66 -9.76
N MET A 212 13.10 -12.48 -8.58
CA MET A 212 13.75 -12.69 -7.29
C MET A 212 14.10 -14.15 -7.06
N THR A 213 13.27 -15.09 -7.54
CA THR A 213 13.56 -16.54 -7.52
C THR A 213 14.77 -16.84 -8.40
N ALA A 214 14.84 -16.27 -9.59
CA ALA A 214 16.00 -16.40 -10.48
C ALA A 214 17.28 -15.77 -9.90
N GLU A 215 17.16 -14.80 -9.01
CA GLU A 215 18.28 -14.22 -8.25
C GLU A 215 18.75 -15.12 -7.09
N GLY A 216 18.00 -16.19 -6.77
CA GLY A 216 18.34 -17.21 -5.76
C GLY A 216 17.67 -17.03 -4.40
N ILE A 217 16.58 -16.25 -4.33
CA ILE A 217 15.71 -16.19 -3.14
C ILE A 217 14.76 -17.39 -3.17
N GLU A 218 14.65 -18.09 -2.06
CA GLU A 218 13.72 -19.19 -1.88
C GLU A 218 12.40 -18.69 -1.29
N PHE A 219 11.27 -19.09 -1.89
CA PHE A 219 9.93 -18.76 -1.40
C PHE A 219 9.21 -20.03 -0.96
N VAL A 220 8.70 -20.05 0.27
CA VAL A 220 7.91 -21.14 0.85
C VAL A 220 6.52 -20.60 1.16
N THR A 221 5.56 -20.91 0.31
CA THR A 221 4.14 -20.51 0.48
C THR A 221 3.37 -21.57 1.25
N GLY A 222 2.20 -21.22 1.80
CA GLY A 222 1.41 -22.08 2.68
C GLY A 222 2.11 -22.36 4.02
N ALA A 223 3.09 -21.54 4.42
CA ALA A 223 3.92 -21.73 5.58
C ALA A 223 3.58 -20.71 6.67
N ASN A 224 2.71 -21.08 7.59
CA ASN A 224 2.25 -20.21 8.67
C ASN A 224 3.13 -20.36 9.91
N ILE A 225 4.14 -19.49 10.03
CA ILE A 225 5.10 -19.51 11.14
C ILE A 225 4.42 -19.05 12.43
N GLY A 226 4.59 -19.83 13.48
CA GLY A 226 3.95 -19.58 14.79
C GLY A 226 2.62 -20.32 14.96
N ALA A 227 2.04 -20.84 13.88
CA ALA A 227 0.85 -21.71 13.94
C ALA A 227 1.19 -23.14 13.47
N ASP A 228 1.53 -23.31 12.18
CA ASP A 228 1.81 -24.64 11.62
C ASP A 228 3.29 -25.02 11.76
N ILE A 229 4.18 -24.02 11.69
CA ILE A 229 5.62 -24.17 11.83
C ILE A 229 6.07 -23.43 13.10
N PRO A 230 6.65 -24.12 14.10
CA PRO A 230 7.13 -23.48 15.31
C PRO A 230 8.21 -22.43 15.05
N ALA A 231 8.13 -21.29 15.71
CA ALA A 231 9.14 -20.23 15.64
C ALA A 231 10.54 -20.75 16.03
N GLN A 232 10.61 -21.65 17.00
CA GLN A 232 11.85 -22.26 17.48
C GLN A 232 12.65 -22.95 16.34
N LYS A 233 11.98 -23.53 15.35
CA LYS A 233 12.63 -24.14 14.19
C LYS A 233 13.44 -23.11 13.41
N LEU A 234 12.86 -21.91 13.16
CA LEU A 234 13.57 -20.84 12.46
C LEU A 234 14.75 -20.31 13.30
N LEU A 235 14.57 -20.23 14.62
CA LEU A 235 15.64 -19.82 15.53
C LEU A 235 16.81 -20.82 15.58
N GLU A 236 16.60 -22.08 15.27
CA GLU A 236 17.65 -23.10 15.21
C GLU A 236 18.33 -23.17 13.84
N GLU A 237 17.57 -23.02 12.74
CA GLU A 237 18.06 -23.27 11.38
C GLU A 237 18.66 -22.02 10.71
N TYR A 238 18.34 -20.79 11.20
CA TYR A 238 18.76 -19.52 10.57
C TYR A 238 19.62 -18.68 11.51
N ASP A 239 20.54 -17.91 10.92
CA ASP A 239 21.42 -17.00 11.64
C ASP A 239 20.69 -15.72 12.07
N ALA A 240 19.66 -15.30 11.33
CA ALA A 240 18.75 -14.20 11.66
C ALA A 240 17.34 -14.47 11.13
N VAL A 241 16.34 -13.88 11.81
CA VAL A 241 14.92 -13.94 11.43
C VAL A 241 14.37 -12.52 11.34
N ILE A 242 13.71 -12.19 10.23
CA ILE A 242 13.04 -10.89 10.04
C ILE A 242 11.54 -11.11 9.97
N LEU A 243 10.80 -10.48 10.85
CA LEU A 243 9.33 -10.55 10.90
C LEU A 243 8.72 -9.39 10.14
N CYS A 244 8.07 -9.70 9.02
CA CYS A 244 7.40 -8.76 8.11
C CYS A 244 5.93 -9.14 7.90
N CYS A 245 5.25 -9.65 8.94
CA CYS A 245 3.90 -10.19 8.87
C CYS A 245 2.81 -9.13 8.68
N GLY A 246 3.19 -7.84 8.74
CA GLY A 246 2.28 -6.71 8.59
C GLY A 246 1.48 -6.42 9.87
N SER A 247 0.49 -5.52 9.72
CA SER A 247 -0.47 -5.15 10.76
C SER A 247 -1.84 -5.66 10.31
N LYS A 248 -2.17 -6.91 10.65
CA LYS A 248 -3.36 -7.60 10.11
C LYS A 248 -4.51 -7.73 11.09
N ARG A 249 -4.34 -7.33 12.36
CA ARG A 249 -5.44 -7.30 13.32
C ARG A 249 -6.40 -6.17 12.96
N ALA A 250 -7.47 -6.50 12.24
CA ALA A 250 -8.45 -5.53 11.81
C ALA A 250 -9.13 -4.83 12.99
N ARG A 251 -9.41 -3.54 12.85
CA ARG A 251 -10.29 -2.81 13.76
C ARG A 251 -11.73 -3.22 13.49
N ASP A 252 -12.37 -3.78 14.50
CA ASP A 252 -13.77 -4.16 14.42
C ASP A 252 -14.70 -3.04 14.91
N LEU A 253 -15.98 -3.20 14.60
CA LEU A 253 -17.06 -2.35 15.08
C LEU A 253 -17.83 -3.09 16.17
N ASN A 254 -18.17 -2.36 17.22
CA ASN A 254 -19.02 -2.88 18.28
C ASN A 254 -20.48 -2.51 18.01
N GLY A 255 -21.41 -3.41 18.31
CA GLY A 255 -22.85 -3.16 18.17
C GLY A 255 -23.66 -4.44 18.22
N GLU A 256 -24.91 -4.32 18.59
CA GLU A 256 -25.87 -5.42 18.50
C GLU A 256 -26.00 -5.87 17.04
N GLY A 257 -26.08 -7.19 16.81
CA GLY A 257 -26.16 -7.77 15.46
C GLY A 257 -24.83 -7.88 14.72
N ARG A 258 -23.67 -7.51 15.33
CA ARG A 258 -22.34 -7.55 14.65
C ARG A 258 -22.00 -8.94 14.06
N GLN A 259 -22.53 -10.00 14.61
CA GLN A 259 -22.26 -11.39 14.18
C GLN A 259 -23.21 -11.86 13.06
N ALA A 260 -23.97 -10.95 12.44
CA ALA A 260 -24.84 -11.28 11.32
C ALA A 260 -24.05 -11.77 10.11
N GLU A 261 -24.64 -12.67 9.36
CA GLU A 261 -24.16 -13.01 8.02
C GLU A 261 -24.35 -11.82 7.06
N GLY A 262 -23.38 -11.60 6.17
CA GLY A 262 -23.34 -10.43 5.29
C GLY A 262 -22.38 -9.33 5.77
N ILE A 263 -21.73 -9.50 6.94
CA ILE A 263 -20.75 -8.56 7.46
C ILE A 263 -19.33 -9.15 7.34
N TYR A 264 -18.44 -8.48 6.60
CA TYR A 264 -17.08 -8.94 6.35
C TYR A 264 -16.07 -7.81 6.59
N PHE A 265 -14.84 -8.17 6.92
CA PHE A 265 -13.73 -7.22 6.83
C PHE A 265 -13.37 -6.95 5.36
N ALA A 266 -13.06 -5.71 5.04
CA ALA A 266 -12.76 -5.28 3.68
C ALA A 266 -11.63 -6.08 3.03
N VAL A 267 -10.54 -6.37 3.77
CA VAL A 267 -9.42 -7.14 3.24
C VAL A 267 -9.81 -8.60 2.94
N ASP A 268 -10.69 -9.21 3.75
CA ASP A 268 -11.18 -10.58 3.46
C ASP A 268 -12.03 -10.59 2.18
N PHE A 269 -12.88 -9.58 2.00
CA PHE A 269 -13.67 -9.41 0.77
C PHE A 269 -12.77 -9.23 -0.46
N LEU A 270 -11.79 -8.34 -0.39
CA LEU A 270 -10.85 -8.08 -1.49
C LEU A 270 -9.95 -9.29 -1.78
N THR A 271 -9.51 -10.02 -0.74
CA THR A 271 -8.76 -11.27 -0.89
C THR A 271 -9.56 -12.32 -1.66
N ARG A 272 -10.81 -12.55 -1.27
CA ARG A 272 -11.70 -13.51 -1.95
C ARG A 272 -12.02 -13.09 -3.38
N ALA A 273 -12.22 -11.77 -3.62
CA ALA A 273 -12.42 -11.24 -4.96
C ALA A 273 -11.20 -11.50 -5.85
N THR A 274 -9.99 -11.27 -5.34
CA THR A 274 -8.75 -11.53 -6.08
C THR A 274 -8.53 -13.02 -6.34
N LYS A 275 -8.73 -13.89 -5.34
CA LYS A 275 -8.62 -15.37 -5.52
C LYS A 275 -9.61 -15.86 -6.57
N HIS A 276 -10.84 -15.34 -6.56
CA HIS A 276 -11.82 -15.67 -7.61
C HIS A 276 -11.33 -15.34 -9.01
N LEU A 277 -10.75 -14.14 -9.20
CA LEU A 277 -10.21 -13.73 -10.50
C LEU A 277 -9.03 -14.59 -10.96
N LEU A 278 -8.21 -15.08 -10.02
CA LEU A 278 -7.01 -15.86 -10.34
C LEU A 278 -7.27 -17.34 -10.58
N ASP A 279 -8.21 -17.96 -9.86
CA ASP A 279 -8.39 -19.41 -9.86
C ASP A 279 -9.85 -19.89 -9.73
N GLY A 280 -10.82 -18.97 -9.73
CA GLY A 280 -12.25 -19.32 -9.63
C GLY A 280 -12.72 -19.67 -8.22
N THR A 281 -11.91 -19.48 -7.18
CA THR A 281 -12.34 -19.68 -5.78
C THR A 281 -13.62 -18.91 -5.49
N PRO A 282 -14.61 -19.48 -4.75
CA PRO A 282 -15.84 -18.78 -4.43
C PRO A 282 -15.59 -17.44 -3.70
N TRP A 283 -16.20 -16.37 -4.19
CA TRP A 283 -16.10 -15.03 -3.60
C TRP A 283 -17.37 -14.64 -2.82
N VAL A 284 -17.26 -13.57 -2.04
CA VAL A 284 -18.43 -12.87 -1.50
C VAL A 284 -18.99 -12.00 -2.61
N SER A 285 -20.19 -12.30 -3.10
CA SER A 285 -20.80 -11.55 -4.19
C SER A 285 -21.54 -10.31 -3.68
N ALA A 286 -21.26 -9.17 -4.30
CA ALA A 286 -22.02 -7.93 -4.13
C ALA A 286 -23.13 -7.78 -5.19
N LYS A 287 -23.27 -8.73 -6.13
CA LYS A 287 -24.24 -8.65 -7.21
C LYS A 287 -25.65 -8.46 -6.67
N ASP A 288 -26.37 -7.49 -7.22
CA ASP A 288 -27.75 -7.11 -6.90
C ASP A 288 -27.97 -6.72 -5.41
N LYS A 289 -26.89 -6.47 -4.64
CA LYS A 289 -26.95 -6.14 -3.21
C LYS A 289 -26.84 -4.63 -2.96
N LYS A 290 -27.49 -4.17 -1.89
CA LYS A 290 -27.27 -2.87 -1.26
C LYS A 290 -26.05 -3.00 -0.35
N VAL A 291 -24.97 -2.30 -0.67
CA VAL A 291 -23.69 -2.43 0.01
C VAL A 291 -23.39 -1.20 0.89
N ILE A 292 -23.00 -1.44 2.12
CA ILE A 292 -22.45 -0.41 3.00
C ILE A 292 -20.98 -0.70 3.26
N ILE A 293 -20.13 0.32 3.11
CA ILE A 293 -18.69 0.27 3.39
C ILE A 293 -18.39 1.25 4.51
N VAL A 294 -17.72 0.80 5.57
CA VAL A 294 -17.34 1.64 6.71
C VAL A 294 -15.86 1.97 6.65
N GLY A 295 -15.56 3.24 6.40
CA GLY A 295 -14.22 3.80 6.28
C GLY A 295 -14.01 4.55 4.97
N GLY A 296 -13.50 5.79 5.07
CA GLY A 296 -13.30 6.72 3.94
C GLY A 296 -11.96 6.61 3.23
N GLY A 297 -11.07 5.71 3.66
CA GLY A 297 -9.72 5.55 3.11
C GLY A 297 -9.64 4.76 1.80
N ASP A 298 -8.41 4.54 1.31
CA ASP A 298 -8.15 3.84 0.04
C ASP A 298 -8.76 2.43 0.01
N THR A 299 -8.71 1.68 1.12
CA THR A 299 -9.32 0.35 1.20
C THR A 299 -10.85 0.40 1.01
N GLY A 300 -11.50 1.42 1.58
CA GLY A 300 -12.94 1.65 1.37
C GLY A 300 -13.26 1.96 -0.08
N ASN A 301 -12.47 2.82 -0.73
CA ASN A 301 -12.60 3.10 -2.16
C ASN A 301 -12.37 1.86 -3.03
N ASP A 302 -11.40 1.02 -2.68
CA ASP A 302 -11.13 -0.24 -3.38
C ASP A 302 -12.32 -1.22 -3.29
N CYS A 303 -13.01 -1.24 -2.13
CA CYS A 303 -14.26 -1.98 -1.97
C CYS A 303 -15.39 -1.40 -2.82
N VAL A 304 -15.54 -0.05 -2.90
CA VAL A 304 -16.54 0.60 -3.77
C VAL A 304 -16.37 0.14 -5.21
N GLY A 305 -15.16 0.31 -5.78
CA GLY A 305 -14.87 -0.07 -7.15
C GLY A 305 -15.03 -1.57 -7.42
N THR A 306 -14.72 -2.42 -6.44
CA THR A 306 -14.90 -3.88 -6.55
C THR A 306 -16.38 -4.26 -6.56
N CYS A 307 -17.20 -3.68 -5.67
CA CYS A 307 -18.64 -3.94 -5.61
C CYS A 307 -19.36 -3.49 -6.89
N ILE A 308 -18.98 -2.35 -7.46
CA ILE A 308 -19.54 -1.86 -8.74
C ILE A 308 -19.26 -2.87 -9.86
N ARG A 309 -18.00 -3.36 -9.96
CA ARG A 309 -17.63 -4.38 -10.98
C ARG A 309 -18.33 -5.71 -10.79
N GLN A 310 -18.73 -6.03 -9.56
CA GLN A 310 -19.55 -7.19 -9.28
C GLN A 310 -21.05 -6.97 -9.57
N GLY A 311 -21.48 -5.74 -9.87
CA GLY A 311 -22.87 -5.39 -10.21
C GLY A 311 -23.76 -5.18 -8.98
N CYS A 312 -23.28 -4.46 -7.96
CA CYS A 312 -24.10 -4.11 -6.80
C CYS A 312 -25.29 -3.20 -7.18
N ALA A 313 -26.40 -3.30 -6.44
CA ALA A 313 -27.59 -2.47 -6.65
C ALA A 313 -27.36 -1.02 -6.19
N SER A 314 -26.61 -0.84 -5.12
CA SER A 314 -26.18 0.47 -4.60
C SER A 314 -24.93 0.32 -3.72
N VAL A 315 -24.21 1.41 -3.53
CA VAL A 315 -23.11 1.47 -2.58
C VAL A 315 -23.18 2.76 -1.77
N THR A 316 -22.98 2.64 -0.45
CA THR A 316 -22.86 3.76 0.49
C THR A 316 -21.58 3.60 1.27
N GLN A 317 -20.75 4.65 1.32
CA GLN A 317 -19.50 4.66 2.09
C GLN A 317 -19.65 5.58 3.30
N ILE A 318 -19.55 5.04 4.50
CA ILE A 318 -19.70 5.78 5.76
C ILE A 318 -18.33 6.21 6.27
N GLU A 319 -18.17 7.52 6.49
CA GLU A 319 -16.98 8.12 7.07
C GLU A 319 -17.33 8.84 8.38
N MET A 320 -16.62 8.50 9.45
CA MET A 320 -16.85 9.11 10.76
C MET A 320 -16.31 10.55 10.84
N MET A 321 -15.28 10.88 10.07
CA MET A 321 -14.67 12.20 10.07
C MET A 321 -15.47 13.20 9.22
N PRO A 322 -15.38 14.51 9.52
CA PRO A 322 -15.92 15.55 8.64
C PRO A 322 -15.31 15.50 7.24
N LYS A 323 -16.07 15.92 6.23
CA LYS A 323 -15.53 16.10 4.89
C LYS A 323 -14.35 17.06 4.94
N ALA A 324 -13.19 16.63 4.42
CA ALA A 324 -12.06 17.52 4.26
C ALA A 324 -12.36 18.66 3.27
N PRO A 325 -11.70 19.82 3.37
CA PRO A 325 -11.86 20.90 2.40
C PRO A 325 -11.41 20.46 1.00
N ASP A 326 -11.95 21.09 -0.03
CA ASP A 326 -11.60 20.77 -1.41
C ASP A 326 -10.20 21.28 -1.77
N GLU A 327 -9.70 22.33 -1.08
CA GLU A 327 -8.38 22.93 -1.28
C GLU A 327 -7.59 23.02 0.04
N ARG A 328 -6.27 23.22 -0.04
CA ARG A 328 -5.42 23.45 1.13
C ARG A 328 -5.87 24.67 1.93
N THR A 329 -5.93 24.53 3.23
CA THR A 329 -6.18 25.64 4.15
C THR A 329 -4.87 26.31 4.59
N PRO A 330 -4.91 27.55 5.12
CA PRO A 330 -3.73 28.21 5.70
C PRO A 330 -3.07 27.39 6.83
N SER A 331 -3.81 26.51 7.52
CA SER A 331 -3.29 25.62 8.57
C SER A 331 -2.59 24.38 8.01
N ASN A 332 -2.71 24.11 6.70
CA ASN A 332 -2.09 22.98 6.00
C ASN A 332 -1.32 23.47 4.74
N PRO A 333 -0.29 24.31 4.91
CA PRO A 333 0.46 24.86 3.78
C PRO A 333 1.37 23.80 3.12
N TRP A 334 1.79 24.06 1.86
CA TRP A 334 2.89 23.33 1.25
C TRP A 334 4.16 23.48 2.11
N PRO A 335 5.03 22.50 2.25
CA PRO A 335 5.03 21.16 1.63
C PRO A 335 4.37 20.05 2.47
N GLU A 336 3.53 20.39 3.45
CA GLU A 336 2.81 19.38 4.23
C GLU A 336 1.97 18.46 3.32
N TRP A 337 1.71 17.24 3.78
CA TRP A 337 0.74 16.37 3.10
C TRP A 337 -0.63 17.07 3.01
N PRO A 338 -1.26 17.15 1.83
CA PRO A 338 -2.52 17.86 1.66
C PRO A 338 -3.66 17.13 2.38
N LYS A 339 -4.31 17.82 3.30
CA LYS A 339 -5.52 17.37 3.99
C LYS A 339 -6.75 17.89 3.24
N VAL A 340 -6.95 17.39 2.03
CA VAL A 340 -8.02 17.80 1.12
C VAL A 340 -8.91 16.62 0.77
N CYS A 341 -10.15 16.89 0.42
CA CYS A 341 -11.08 15.90 -0.10
C CYS A 341 -10.57 15.42 -1.46
N LYS A 342 -10.39 14.10 -1.59
CA LYS A 342 -10.01 13.45 -2.84
C LYS A 342 -11.17 12.57 -3.29
N THR A 343 -11.58 12.71 -4.53
CA THR A 343 -12.43 11.73 -5.18
C THR A 343 -11.53 10.77 -5.94
N ASP A 344 -11.59 9.48 -5.61
CA ASP A 344 -10.80 8.45 -6.23
C ASP A 344 -11.66 7.61 -7.18
N TYR A 345 -11.06 6.68 -7.89
CA TYR A 345 -11.70 5.94 -8.98
C TYR A 345 -13.02 5.27 -8.59
N GLY A 346 -13.12 4.66 -7.40
CA GLY A 346 -14.35 3.98 -6.95
C GLY A 346 -15.49 4.98 -6.69
N GLN A 347 -15.20 6.14 -6.08
CA GLN A 347 -16.21 7.18 -5.91
C GLN A 347 -16.63 7.77 -7.27
N GLU A 348 -15.69 7.99 -8.22
CA GLU A 348 -16.03 8.44 -9.58
C GLU A 348 -16.96 7.44 -10.29
N GLU A 349 -16.67 6.15 -10.15
CA GLU A 349 -17.50 5.06 -10.69
C GLU A 349 -18.87 5.01 -10.04
N ALA A 350 -18.96 5.22 -8.72
CA ALA A 350 -20.24 5.30 -8.03
C ALA A 350 -21.06 6.52 -8.50
N ILE A 351 -20.45 7.68 -8.69
CA ILE A 351 -21.09 8.88 -9.25
C ILE A 351 -21.62 8.59 -10.66
N TYR A 352 -20.82 7.91 -11.49
CA TYR A 352 -21.25 7.51 -12.82
C TYR A 352 -22.46 6.55 -12.80
N CYS A 353 -22.39 5.49 -11.97
CA CYS A 353 -23.42 4.44 -11.93
C CYS A 353 -24.71 4.89 -11.24
N PHE A 354 -24.62 5.68 -10.15
CA PHE A 354 -25.73 5.98 -9.27
C PHE A 354 -26.12 7.49 -9.24
N GLY A 355 -25.36 8.36 -9.91
CA GLY A 355 -25.66 9.77 -10.02
C GLY A 355 -25.30 10.64 -8.81
N HIS A 356 -24.62 10.07 -7.78
CA HIS A 356 -24.23 10.80 -6.57
C HIS A 356 -22.97 10.22 -5.93
N ASP A 357 -22.29 11.04 -5.13
CA ASP A 357 -21.14 10.62 -4.31
C ASP A 357 -21.63 9.59 -3.27
N PRO A 358 -21.01 8.41 -3.16
CA PRO A 358 -21.43 7.37 -2.22
C PRO A 358 -21.14 7.71 -0.74
N ARG A 359 -20.36 8.76 -0.45
CA ARG A 359 -19.86 9.04 0.89
C ARG A 359 -20.85 9.80 1.77
N ILE A 360 -21.02 9.33 3.00
CA ILE A 360 -21.75 10.00 4.08
C ILE A 360 -20.75 10.28 5.21
N TYR A 361 -20.52 11.55 5.48
CA TYR A 361 -19.57 12.02 6.50
C TYR A 361 -20.22 12.21 7.86
N GLU A 362 -19.37 12.32 8.91
CA GLU A 362 -19.77 12.56 10.30
C GLU A 362 -20.82 11.55 10.78
N THR A 363 -20.63 10.27 10.42
CA THR A 363 -21.62 9.22 10.64
C THR A 363 -20.93 7.94 11.11
N THR A 364 -21.54 7.24 12.08
CA THR A 364 -21.09 5.92 12.51
C THR A 364 -22.27 4.97 12.63
N ILE A 365 -21.97 3.65 12.72
CA ILE A 365 -22.96 2.61 12.95
C ILE A 365 -23.14 2.43 14.45
N LYS A 366 -24.40 2.34 14.88
CA LYS A 366 -24.81 2.10 16.26
C LYS A 366 -25.31 0.66 16.47
N GLU A 367 -25.99 0.11 15.46
CA GLU A 367 -26.63 -1.20 15.53
C GLU A 367 -26.67 -1.84 14.13
N PHE A 368 -26.54 -3.17 14.07
CA PHE A 368 -26.72 -3.95 12.85
C PHE A 368 -28.08 -4.65 12.90
N LEU A 369 -28.91 -4.40 11.90
CA LEU A 369 -30.25 -4.93 11.82
C LEU A 369 -30.26 -6.28 11.10
N THR A 370 -30.95 -7.25 11.67
CA THR A 370 -30.96 -8.62 11.14
C THR A 370 -32.40 -9.14 11.01
N ASP A 371 -32.57 -10.11 10.13
CA ASP A 371 -33.80 -10.91 10.08
C ASP A 371 -33.76 -12.10 11.06
N ASP A 372 -34.83 -12.89 11.07
CA ASP A 372 -34.98 -14.10 11.93
C ASP A 372 -33.92 -15.19 11.62
N LYS A 373 -33.22 -15.09 10.48
CA LYS A 373 -32.16 -16.01 10.06
C LYS A 373 -30.77 -15.47 10.31
N ASN A 374 -30.67 -14.37 11.07
CA ASN A 374 -29.41 -13.67 11.35
C ASN A 374 -28.70 -13.15 10.08
N GLN A 375 -29.46 -12.84 9.01
CA GLN A 375 -28.93 -12.16 7.83
C GLN A 375 -28.98 -10.65 8.03
N LEU A 376 -27.96 -9.92 7.59
CA LEU A 376 -27.96 -8.46 7.60
C LEU A 376 -29.09 -7.92 6.71
N THR A 377 -29.90 -7.01 7.25
CA THR A 377 -30.97 -6.31 6.51
C THR A 377 -30.74 -4.79 6.46
N GLY A 378 -29.87 -4.27 7.32
CA GLY A 378 -29.56 -2.86 7.37
C GLY A 378 -28.68 -2.49 8.56
N VAL A 379 -28.49 -1.20 8.73
CA VAL A 379 -27.79 -0.64 9.88
C VAL A 379 -28.54 0.58 10.41
N LYS A 380 -28.48 0.77 11.72
CA LYS A 380 -28.88 2.00 12.36
C LYS A 380 -27.64 2.89 12.54
N THR A 381 -27.63 4.03 11.89
CA THR A 381 -26.55 5.00 11.95
C THR A 381 -26.90 6.16 12.90
N VAL A 382 -25.89 6.90 13.33
CA VAL A 382 -26.01 8.12 14.12
C VAL A 382 -25.02 9.15 13.62
N LYS A 383 -25.41 10.43 13.61
CA LYS A 383 -24.51 11.54 13.28
C LYS A 383 -23.56 11.83 14.43
N LEU A 384 -22.37 12.30 14.07
CA LEU A 384 -21.28 12.65 14.98
C LEU A 384 -21.06 14.17 14.98
N SER A 385 -20.75 14.71 16.15
CA SER A 385 -20.31 16.10 16.33
C SER A 385 -18.89 16.11 16.88
N PHE A 386 -18.08 17.02 16.35
CA PHE A 386 -16.69 17.23 16.77
C PHE A 386 -16.57 18.58 17.46
N LYS A 387 -16.43 18.58 18.79
CA LYS A 387 -16.22 19.78 19.60
C LYS A 387 -15.03 19.57 20.53
N ASP A 388 -14.13 20.53 20.59
CA ASP A 388 -12.95 20.53 21.47
C ASP A 388 -12.12 19.25 21.40
N GLY A 389 -11.96 18.67 20.19
CA GLY A 389 -11.23 17.43 19.96
C GLY A 389 -11.95 16.17 20.44
N LYS A 390 -13.18 16.26 20.90
CA LYS A 390 -14.02 15.13 21.30
C LYS A 390 -15.11 14.87 20.27
N MET A 391 -15.29 13.58 19.98
CA MET A 391 -16.36 13.10 19.13
C MET A 391 -17.52 12.62 20.01
N THR A 392 -18.72 13.08 19.70
CA THR A 392 -19.97 12.73 20.41
C THR A 392 -21.08 12.43 19.43
N GLU A 393 -21.96 11.48 19.77
CA GLU A 393 -23.18 11.22 19.01
C GLU A 393 -24.16 12.39 19.15
N ILE A 394 -24.87 12.69 18.06
CA ILE A 394 -25.97 13.69 18.06
C ILE A 394 -27.27 12.92 18.33
N GLU A 395 -27.83 13.09 19.50
CA GLU A 395 -29.06 12.47 19.92
C GLU A 395 -30.23 12.83 18.99
N GLY A 396 -31.03 11.83 18.60
CA GLY A 396 -32.18 12.02 17.70
C GLY A 396 -31.81 12.12 16.21
N SER A 397 -30.55 11.87 15.85
CA SER A 397 -30.08 11.87 14.46
C SER A 397 -30.01 10.46 13.82
N GLU A 398 -30.55 9.47 14.52
CA GLU A 398 -30.52 8.09 14.05
C GLU A 398 -31.27 7.93 12.74
N GLN A 399 -30.67 7.15 11.83
CA GLN A 399 -31.26 6.77 10.54
C GLN A 399 -31.04 5.29 10.28
N ILE A 400 -31.98 4.66 9.59
CA ILE A 400 -31.85 3.28 9.11
C ILE A 400 -31.44 3.32 7.64
N LEU A 401 -30.35 2.62 7.34
CA LEU A 401 -29.89 2.38 5.98
C LEU A 401 -30.03 0.88 5.69
N GLU A 402 -30.73 0.52 4.62
CA GLU A 402 -30.86 -0.86 4.18
C GLU A 402 -29.52 -1.38 3.63
N ALA A 403 -29.17 -2.62 3.96
CA ALA A 403 -27.96 -3.27 3.49
C ALA A 403 -28.08 -4.79 3.49
N ASP A 404 -27.62 -5.42 2.40
CA ASP A 404 -27.49 -6.87 2.25
C ASP A 404 -26.04 -7.33 2.42
N LEU A 405 -25.09 -6.38 2.39
CA LEU A 405 -23.67 -6.60 2.53
C LEU A 405 -23.00 -5.39 3.22
N LEU A 406 -22.19 -5.65 4.22
CA LEU A 406 -21.44 -4.63 4.91
C LEU A 406 -19.94 -5.00 4.95
N LEU A 407 -19.09 -4.03 4.56
CA LEU A 407 -17.64 -4.18 4.50
C LEU A 407 -16.97 -3.22 5.48
N ILE A 408 -16.21 -3.76 6.43
CA ILE A 408 -15.51 -2.96 7.45
C ILE A 408 -14.09 -2.65 6.97
N ALA A 409 -13.86 -1.39 6.62
CA ALA A 409 -12.58 -0.83 6.18
C ALA A 409 -12.01 0.18 7.21
N ALA A 410 -12.15 -0.10 8.52
CA ALA A 410 -11.83 0.80 9.62
C ALA A 410 -10.35 0.81 10.03
N GLY A 411 -9.46 0.18 9.25
CA GLY A 411 -8.03 0.09 9.52
C GLY A 411 -7.64 -1.07 10.44
N PHE A 412 -6.42 -1.03 10.98
CA PHE A 412 -5.82 -2.10 11.75
C PHE A 412 -5.28 -1.60 13.10
N THR A 413 -5.16 -2.53 14.06
CA THR A 413 -4.77 -2.24 15.45
C THR A 413 -3.45 -2.89 15.85
N GLY A 414 -2.64 -3.35 14.90
CA GLY A 414 -1.34 -3.98 15.16
C GLY A 414 -1.18 -5.34 14.50
N CYS A 415 -0.14 -6.07 14.87
CA CYS A 415 0.13 -7.42 14.38
C CYS A 415 -0.81 -8.46 15.03
N GLU A 416 -0.88 -9.63 14.41
CA GLU A 416 -1.59 -10.77 14.98
C GLU A 416 -0.79 -11.37 16.12
N SER A 417 -1.45 -11.66 17.25
CA SER A 417 -0.79 -12.07 18.49
C SER A 417 -0.06 -13.41 18.39
N TYR A 418 -0.58 -14.37 17.61
CA TYR A 418 0.03 -15.69 17.52
C TYR A 418 1.49 -15.66 17.02
N VAL A 419 1.84 -14.69 16.14
CA VAL A 419 3.23 -14.50 15.69
C VAL A 419 4.07 -13.87 16.77
N SER A 420 3.58 -12.78 17.39
CA SER A 420 4.32 -12.11 18.47
C SER A 420 4.54 -13.04 19.66
N ASP A 421 3.54 -13.84 20.02
CA ASP A 421 3.62 -14.79 21.12
C ASP A 421 4.61 -15.94 20.80
N ALA A 422 4.60 -16.46 19.56
CA ALA A 422 5.50 -17.52 19.13
C ALA A 422 6.99 -17.11 19.20
N PHE A 423 7.29 -15.83 18.93
CA PHE A 423 8.63 -15.26 19.05
C PHE A 423 8.90 -14.53 20.37
N GLN A 424 7.94 -14.53 21.31
CA GLN A 424 8.02 -13.87 22.62
C GLN A 424 8.39 -12.38 22.51
N LEU A 425 7.73 -11.67 21.58
CA LEU A 425 8.04 -10.26 21.32
C LEU A 425 7.37 -9.33 22.34
N ASP A 426 8.12 -8.34 22.79
CA ASP A 426 7.54 -7.17 23.43
C ASP A 426 6.79 -6.33 22.37
N LEU A 427 5.58 -5.89 22.74
CA LEU A 427 4.76 -5.04 21.89
C LEU A 427 4.60 -3.64 22.48
N THR A 428 4.55 -2.65 21.60
CA THR A 428 4.17 -1.28 21.97
C THR A 428 2.67 -1.21 22.33
N PRO A 429 2.20 -0.13 22.97
CA PRO A 429 0.75 0.08 23.19
C PRO A 429 -0.08 0.09 21.90
N ARG A 430 0.56 0.28 20.76
CA ARG A 430 -0.08 0.21 19.41
C ARG A 430 -0.19 -1.22 18.87
N GLY A 431 0.26 -2.23 19.60
CA GLY A 431 0.23 -3.62 19.19
C GLY A 431 1.20 -3.99 18.07
N VAL A 432 2.32 -3.29 17.94
CA VAL A 432 3.39 -3.56 16.98
C VAL A 432 4.68 -3.92 17.73
N ALA A 433 5.61 -4.60 17.08
CA ALA A 433 6.87 -5.02 17.70
C ALA A 433 7.63 -3.83 18.31
N ALA A 434 8.05 -3.97 19.56
CA ALA A 434 8.85 -2.97 20.25
C ALA A 434 10.33 -3.12 19.88
N THR A 435 10.98 -2.01 19.54
CA THR A 435 12.42 -1.93 19.25
C THR A 435 13.00 -0.68 19.89
N ALA A 436 14.31 -0.61 19.99
CA ALA A 436 14.97 0.65 20.33
C ALA A 436 14.77 1.70 19.24
N PRO A 437 14.85 3.00 19.55
CA PRO A 437 14.77 4.06 18.55
C PRO A 437 15.79 3.83 17.41
N SER A 438 15.33 3.95 16.16
CA SER A 438 16.13 3.76 14.96
C SER A 438 16.74 2.35 14.78
N SER A 439 16.22 1.34 15.47
CA SER A 439 16.61 -0.06 15.35
C SER A 439 15.42 -0.91 14.93
N TYR A 440 15.70 -2.02 14.27
CA TYR A 440 14.72 -3.06 13.90
C TYR A 440 14.87 -4.33 14.74
N LYS A 441 15.91 -4.38 15.61
CA LYS A 441 16.15 -5.51 16.51
C LYS A 441 15.12 -5.55 17.64
N THR A 442 14.49 -6.70 17.84
CA THR A 442 13.51 -6.92 18.89
C THR A 442 14.19 -7.31 20.22
N ASN A 443 13.39 -7.55 21.26
CA ASN A 443 13.86 -8.10 22.54
C ASN A 443 14.36 -9.56 22.40
N THR A 444 13.97 -10.28 21.35
CA THR A 444 14.38 -11.67 21.12
C THR A 444 15.65 -11.69 20.28
N GLU A 445 16.65 -12.46 20.74
CA GLU A 445 17.95 -12.55 20.07
C GLU A 445 17.80 -12.99 18.62
N LYS A 446 18.56 -12.38 17.69
CA LYS A 446 18.59 -12.55 16.24
C LYS A 446 17.24 -12.36 15.51
N VAL A 447 16.23 -11.82 16.21
CA VAL A 447 14.92 -11.52 15.64
C VAL A 447 14.77 -10.01 15.42
N PHE A 448 14.37 -9.65 14.19
CA PHE A 448 14.15 -8.28 13.73
C PHE A 448 12.71 -8.14 13.25
N ALA A 449 12.18 -6.91 13.23
CA ALA A 449 10.85 -6.64 12.71
C ALA A 449 10.84 -5.42 11.79
N ALA A 450 10.13 -5.48 10.66
CA ALA A 450 10.06 -4.38 9.71
C ALA A 450 8.67 -4.23 9.07
N GLY A 451 8.44 -3.08 8.44
CA GLY A 451 7.18 -2.74 7.81
C GLY A 451 6.07 -2.50 8.83
N ASP A 452 4.83 -2.82 8.45
CA ASP A 452 3.69 -2.52 9.30
C ASP A 452 3.68 -3.32 10.62
N MET A 453 4.43 -4.42 10.71
CA MET A 453 4.62 -5.15 11.96
C MET A 453 5.45 -4.37 12.99
N HIS A 454 6.32 -3.48 12.53
CA HIS A 454 7.14 -2.59 13.35
C HIS A 454 6.53 -1.18 13.46
N ARG A 455 6.14 -0.59 12.33
CA ARG A 455 5.65 0.78 12.22
C ARG A 455 4.16 0.92 12.56
N GLY A 456 3.38 -0.11 12.38
CA GLY A 456 1.93 -0.07 12.25
C GLY A 456 1.51 0.20 10.81
N GLN A 457 0.20 0.18 10.56
CA GLN A 457 -0.39 0.42 9.25
C GLN A 457 0.23 1.65 8.56
N SER A 458 0.76 1.46 7.34
CA SER A 458 1.49 2.50 6.61
C SER A 458 1.37 2.35 5.09
N LEU A 459 2.15 3.14 4.35
CA LEU A 459 2.17 3.11 2.88
C LEU A 459 3.16 2.05 2.37
N VAL A 460 2.92 1.54 1.15
CA VAL A 460 3.83 0.59 0.47
C VAL A 460 5.27 1.08 0.44
N VAL A 461 5.48 2.36 0.17
CA VAL A 461 6.82 2.98 0.12
C VAL A 461 7.52 2.95 1.48
N TRP A 462 6.79 3.06 2.59
CA TRP A 462 7.34 2.89 3.94
C TRP A 462 7.69 1.45 4.24
N ALA A 463 6.84 0.50 3.86
CA ALA A 463 7.13 -0.91 4.04
C ALA A 463 8.44 -1.30 3.32
N ILE A 464 8.62 -0.83 2.08
CA ILE A 464 9.87 -1.03 1.32
C ILE A 464 11.06 -0.35 2.02
N ALA A 465 10.91 0.89 2.47
CA ALA A 465 11.98 1.63 3.15
C ALA A 465 12.45 0.90 4.42
N GLU A 466 11.51 0.45 5.26
CA GLU A 466 11.85 -0.28 6.48
C GLU A 466 12.46 -1.66 6.19
N GLY A 467 11.95 -2.39 5.19
CA GLY A 467 12.54 -3.66 4.77
C GLY A 467 14.01 -3.51 4.35
N ARG A 468 14.33 -2.47 3.58
CA ARG A 468 15.70 -2.13 3.18
C ARG A 468 16.58 -1.74 4.38
N ALA A 469 16.06 -0.89 5.26
CA ALA A 469 16.80 -0.43 6.44
C ALA A 469 17.05 -1.57 7.45
N CYS A 470 16.06 -2.42 7.65
CA CYS A 470 16.18 -3.63 8.48
C CYS A 470 17.23 -4.61 7.90
N ALA A 471 17.23 -4.81 6.58
CA ALA A 471 18.24 -5.65 5.92
C ALA A 471 19.66 -5.18 6.19
N ARG A 472 19.89 -3.86 6.19
CA ARG A 472 21.18 -3.26 6.52
C ARG A 472 21.61 -3.58 7.97
N GLU A 473 20.69 -3.44 8.93
CA GLU A 473 20.96 -3.77 10.34
C GLU A 473 21.22 -5.27 10.54
N VAL A 474 20.49 -6.12 9.81
CA VAL A 474 20.73 -7.57 9.82
C VAL A 474 22.08 -7.93 9.22
N ASP A 475 22.49 -7.32 8.10
CA ASP A 475 23.84 -7.54 7.53
C ASP A 475 24.93 -7.14 8.52
N GLU A 476 24.79 -5.98 9.18
CA GLU A 476 25.72 -5.53 10.21
C GLU A 476 25.78 -6.50 11.40
N TYR A 477 24.64 -7.01 11.84
CA TYR A 477 24.56 -8.02 12.89
C TYR A 477 25.28 -9.33 12.51
N LEU A 478 25.11 -9.80 11.27
CA LEU A 478 25.65 -11.07 10.79
C LEU A 478 27.15 -11.02 10.46
N MET A 479 27.61 -9.85 9.99
CA MET A 479 28.97 -9.69 9.44
C MET A 479 29.87 -8.83 10.34
N GLY A 480 29.30 -8.13 11.34
CA GLY A 480 30.02 -7.15 12.16
C GLY A 480 30.25 -5.80 11.47
N TYR A 481 29.86 -5.67 10.21
CA TYR A 481 29.86 -4.42 9.42
C TYR A 481 28.86 -4.53 8.27
N THR A 482 28.51 -3.40 7.68
CA THR A 482 27.69 -3.38 6.46
C THR A 482 28.23 -2.38 5.45
N ASN A 483 28.07 -2.67 4.16
CA ASN A 483 28.37 -1.78 3.04
C ASN A 483 27.10 -1.53 2.16
N MET A 484 25.91 -1.80 2.72
CA MET A 484 24.62 -1.59 2.08
C MET A 484 24.10 -0.15 2.25
#